data_d57310ede3cfeb0adbaaf9d65972f5b5
#
_entry.id   d57310ede3cfeb0adbaaf9d65972f5b5
#
_cell.length_a   1.000
_cell.length_b   1.000
_cell.length_c   1.000
_cell.angle_alpha   90.00
_cell.angle_beta   90.00
_cell.angle_gamma   90.00
#
_symmetry.space_group_name_H-M   'P 1'
#
loop_
_entity.id
_entity.type
_entity.pdbx_description
1 polymer ?
#
loop_
_entity_poly.entity_id
_entity_poly.type
_entity_poly.pdbx_seq_one_letter_code
_entity_poly.pdbx_strand_id
1 'polypeptide(L)'
;HNPEDWQTIARINKLTAPYIIYADGEIEVPLSLLKMEELSLEVVTVSGKAVLQRENGKGAALTQGMRIAPGETVMTGEESFVQLLFPNGVYTRIDPESALTLSYLLSLADGKIKAEGLLSKGKLTNTLKKQLRFNDSMRTRTPVVITGIRGTEYRLKADGERSATVETLEGVVSVQSGSKTVRLRADQGLKAQEG
;
A
#
# COMPACT_ATOMS: atom_id res chain seq x y z
N HIS A 1 19.60 0.31 19.81
CA HIS A 1 19.34 -1.03 20.35
C HIS A 1 19.20 -0.91 21.86
N ASN A 2 17.97 -1.18 22.37
CA ASN A 2 17.81 -1.36 23.81
C ASN A 2 18.20 -2.83 24.13
N PRO A 3 19.18 -3.06 25.03
CA PRO A 3 19.59 -4.40 25.42
C PRO A 3 18.47 -5.26 26.01
N GLU A 4 17.33 -4.66 26.39
CA GLU A 4 16.19 -5.34 26.99
C GLU A 4 15.16 -5.83 25.95
N ASP A 5 15.30 -5.48 24.67
CA ASP A 5 14.35 -5.86 23.60
C ASP A 5 14.19 -7.38 23.47
N TRP A 6 15.26 -8.14 23.73
CA TRP A 6 15.23 -9.60 23.70
C TRP A 6 14.32 -10.23 24.75
N GLN A 7 14.16 -9.59 25.92
CA GLN A 7 13.26 -10.09 26.99
C GLN A 7 11.80 -10.01 26.54
N THR A 8 11.45 -8.94 25.81
CA THR A 8 10.11 -8.80 25.22
C THR A 8 9.87 -9.88 24.16
N ILE A 9 10.84 -10.13 23.30
CA ILE A 9 10.76 -11.20 22.28
C ILE A 9 10.63 -12.57 22.97
N ALA A 10 11.46 -12.85 23.99
CA ALA A 10 11.42 -14.12 24.71
C ALA A 10 10.04 -14.34 25.37
N ARG A 11 9.46 -13.30 25.99
CA ARG A 11 8.16 -13.37 26.65
C ARG A 11 7.02 -13.67 25.68
N ILE A 12 6.98 -12.98 24.53
CA ILE A 12 5.92 -13.15 23.51
C ILE A 12 5.98 -14.56 22.93
N ASN A 13 7.20 -15.06 22.68
CA ASN A 13 7.43 -16.39 22.13
C ASN A 13 7.46 -17.50 23.20
N LYS A 14 7.17 -17.17 24.45
CA LYS A 14 7.19 -18.12 25.59
C LYS A 14 8.52 -18.88 25.70
N LEU A 15 9.62 -18.25 25.34
CA LEU A 15 10.95 -18.83 25.47
C LEU A 15 11.34 -18.87 26.95
N THR A 16 11.81 -20.03 27.40
CA THR A 16 12.36 -20.23 28.76
C THR A 16 13.86 -20.38 28.70
N ALA A 17 14.56 -20.05 29.81
CA ALA A 17 16.00 -20.28 29.90
C ALA A 17 16.36 -21.73 29.54
N PRO A 18 17.39 -21.95 28.71
CA PRO A 18 18.44 -21.04 28.25
C PRO A 18 18.13 -20.20 26.98
N TYR A 19 16.87 -19.96 26.63
CA TYR A 19 16.41 -19.11 25.52
C TYR A 19 16.94 -19.54 24.15
N ILE A 20 16.90 -20.85 23.89
CA ILE A 20 17.37 -21.43 22.64
C ILE A 20 16.32 -21.24 21.54
N ILE A 21 16.78 -20.75 20.40
CA ILE A 21 16.00 -20.69 19.17
C ILE A 21 16.61 -21.70 18.21
N TYR A 22 15.81 -22.66 17.76
CA TYR A 22 16.25 -23.69 16.81
C TYR A 22 16.26 -23.14 15.40
N ALA A 23 17.15 -23.67 14.56
CA ALA A 23 17.13 -23.37 13.13
C ALA A 23 15.75 -23.74 12.54
N ASP A 24 15.24 -22.91 11.64
CA ASP A 24 13.91 -23.01 11.03
C ASP A 24 12.72 -22.76 11.99
N GLY A 25 12.97 -22.33 13.23
CA GLY A 25 11.94 -21.86 14.16
C GLY A 25 11.38 -20.49 13.77
N GLU A 26 10.06 -20.31 13.85
CA GLU A 26 9.42 -19.01 13.71
C GLU A 26 9.44 -18.24 15.02
N ILE A 27 9.75 -16.95 14.96
CA ILE A 27 9.74 -16.03 16.09
C ILE A 27 8.81 -14.87 15.79
N GLU A 28 7.90 -14.61 16.70
CA GLU A 28 7.09 -13.39 16.69
C GLU A 28 7.91 -12.21 17.23
N VAL A 29 8.11 -11.20 16.40
CA VAL A 29 8.76 -9.94 16.78
C VAL A 29 7.73 -8.82 16.72
N PRO A 30 7.45 -8.12 17.84
CA PRO A 30 6.53 -6.98 17.83
C PRO A 30 6.99 -5.91 16.84
N LEU A 31 6.05 -5.31 16.12
CA LEU A 31 6.35 -4.23 15.18
C LEU A 31 7.10 -3.07 15.85
N SER A 32 6.82 -2.80 17.13
CA SER A 32 7.51 -1.76 17.90
C SER A 32 9.00 -2.01 18.12
N LEU A 33 9.47 -3.24 18.00
CA LEU A 33 10.89 -3.60 18.12
C LEU A 33 11.61 -3.67 16.76
N LEU A 34 10.86 -3.64 15.66
CA LEU A 34 11.45 -3.56 14.33
C LEU A 34 11.92 -2.13 14.09
N LYS A 35 13.15 -1.97 13.64
CA LYS A 35 13.61 -0.68 13.09
C LYS A 35 12.82 -0.44 11.80
N MET A 36 11.83 0.42 11.86
CA MET A 36 11.05 0.87 10.73
C MET A 36 11.30 2.37 10.54
N GLU A 37 11.54 2.76 9.32
CA GLU A 37 11.61 4.16 8.92
C GLU A 37 10.35 4.48 8.13
N GLU A 38 9.65 5.52 8.55
CA GLU A 38 8.51 6.05 7.81
C GLU A 38 9.01 6.84 6.61
N LEU A 39 8.51 6.49 5.45
CA LEU A 39 8.88 7.10 4.18
C LEU A 39 7.72 7.94 3.65
N SER A 40 7.99 8.74 2.63
CA SER A 40 7.02 9.54 1.89
C SER A 40 7.02 9.20 0.41
N LEU A 41 5.86 9.37 -0.25
CA LEU A 41 5.74 9.26 -1.70
C LEU A 41 6.19 10.55 -2.38
N GLU A 42 6.67 10.42 -3.59
CA GLU A 42 6.97 11.55 -4.46
C GLU A 42 5.83 11.79 -5.47
N VAL A 43 5.43 13.04 -5.61
CA VAL A 43 4.50 13.50 -6.65
C VAL A 43 5.28 13.75 -7.93
N VAL A 44 5.17 12.83 -8.89
CA VAL A 44 5.89 12.91 -10.18
C VAL A 44 5.22 13.85 -11.17
N THR A 45 3.88 13.81 -11.21
CA THR A 45 3.12 14.62 -12.17
C THR A 45 1.79 15.02 -11.54
N VAL A 46 1.37 16.24 -11.77
CA VAL A 46 0.02 16.74 -11.50
C VAL A 46 -0.51 17.37 -12.78
N SER A 47 -1.66 16.93 -13.27
CA SER A 47 -2.39 17.54 -14.37
C SER A 47 -3.77 17.94 -13.89
N GLY A 48 -4.16 19.18 -14.14
CA GLY A 48 -5.41 19.75 -13.64
C GLY A 48 -5.34 20.15 -12.18
N LYS A 49 -6.45 20.01 -11.45
CA LYS A 49 -6.59 20.42 -10.05
C LYS A 49 -6.50 19.20 -9.13
N ALA A 50 -5.54 19.21 -8.22
CA ALA A 50 -5.43 18.21 -7.17
C ALA A 50 -5.14 18.86 -5.82
N VAL A 51 -5.60 18.25 -4.75
CA VAL A 51 -5.46 18.72 -3.37
C VAL A 51 -4.84 17.63 -2.52
N LEU A 52 -3.88 18.01 -1.70
CA LEU A 52 -3.37 17.19 -0.62
C LEU A 52 -4.12 17.56 0.66
N GLN A 53 -4.92 16.66 1.19
CA GLN A 53 -5.59 16.81 2.48
C GLN A 53 -4.75 16.14 3.56
N ARG A 54 -4.36 16.89 4.58
CA ARG A 54 -3.58 16.42 5.72
C ARG A 54 -4.50 15.91 6.83
N GLU A 55 -3.97 15.11 7.74
CA GLU A 55 -4.72 14.58 8.89
C GLU A 55 -5.41 15.66 9.74
N ASN A 56 -4.80 16.84 9.84
CA ASN A 56 -5.39 17.99 10.57
C ASN A 56 -6.53 18.69 9.81
N GLY A 57 -7.01 18.12 8.71
CA GLY A 57 -8.09 18.66 7.88
C GLY A 57 -7.68 19.83 6.96
N LYS A 58 -6.43 20.29 7.02
CA LYS A 58 -5.94 21.35 6.13
C LYS A 58 -5.65 20.79 4.74
N GLY A 59 -6.23 21.43 3.73
CA GLY A 59 -5.94 21.14 2.32
C GLY A 59 -4.91 22.10 1.74
N ALA A 60 -4.06 21.61 0.84
CA ALA A 60 -3.15 22.40 0.04
C ALA A 60 -3.23 21.98 -1.41
N ALA A 61 -3.03 22.90 -2.35
CA ALA A 61 -2.90 22.54 -3.75
C ALA A 61 -1.69 21.59 -3.93
N LEU A 62 -1.93 20.47 -4.59
CA LEU A 62 -0.87 19.50 -4.85
C LEU A 62 -0.06 19.93 -6.07
N THR A 63 1.26 19.89 -5.96
CA THR A 63 2.19 20.23 -7.05
C THR A 63 3.26 19.14 -7.21
N GLN A 64 3.84 19.07 -8.40
CA GLN A 64 4.97 18.19 -8.68
C GLN A 64 6.13 18.42 -7.71
N GLY A 65 6.80 17.36 -7.30
CA GLY A 65 7.91 17.36 -6.36
C GLY A 65 7.49 17.39 -4.88
N MET A 66 6.20 17.58 -4.57
CA MET A 66 5.72 17.45 -3.20
C MET A 66 5.85 16.01 -2.71
N ARG A 67 5.98 15.87 -1.40
CA ARG A 67 5.99 14.55 -0.74
C ARG A 67 4.69 14.36 0.03
N ILE A 68 4.19 13.13 -0.01
CA ILE A 68 2.98 12.69 0.66
C ILE A 68 3.38 11.74 1.78
N ALA A 69 3.05 12.11 3.02
CA ALA A 69 3.29 11.29 4.20
C ALA A 69 2.12 10.33 4.46
N PRO A 70 2.34 9.25 5.23
CA PRO A 70 1.25 8.46 5.79
C PRO A 70 0.20 9.32 6.49
N GLY A 71 -1.07 8.92 6.37
CA GLY A 71 -2.24 9.69 6.85
C GLY A 71 -2.75 10.77 5.88
N GLU A 72 -1.98 11.19 4.91
CA GLU A 72 -2.38 12.21 3.95
C GLU A 72 -3.18 11.62 2.77
N THR A 73 -4.14 12.40 2.25
CA THR A 73 -5.03 12.01 1.15
C THR A 73 -4.82 12.89 -0.08
N VAL A 74 -4.57 12.27 -1.21
CA VAL A 74 -4.58 12.92 -2.52
C VAL A 74 -5.98 12.88 -3.10
N MET A 75 -6.51 14.05 -3.46
CA MET A 75 -7.81 14.20 -4.12
C MET A 75 -7.63 14.84 -5.48
N THR A 76 -8.14 14.20 -6.53
CA THR A 76 -8.15 14.74 -7.90
C THR A 76 -9.51 15.31 -8.26
N GLY A 77 -9.55 16.44 -8.96
CA GLY A 77 -10.76 17.03 -9.52
C GLY A 77 -11.16 16.41 -10.86
N GLU A 78 -12.19 17.00 -11.47
CA GLU A 78 -12.61 16.68 -12.83
C GLU A 78 -11.42 16.91 -13.81
N GLU A 79 -11.32 16.08 -14.85
CA GLU A 79 -10.27 16.17 -15.89
C GLU A 79 -8.84 16.24 -15.35
N SER A 80 -8.62 15.76 -14.13
CA SER A 80 -7.34 15.87 -13.45
C SER A 80 -6.76 14.48 -13.18
N PHE A 81 -5.42 14.38 -13.14
CA PHE A 81 -4.76 13.18 -12.65
C PHE A 81 -3.48 13.50 -11.89
N VAL A 82 -3.09 12.59 -11.03
CA VAL A 82 -1.83 12.65 -10.28
C VAL A 82 -1.05 11.36 -10.51
N GLN A 83 0.26 11.47 -10.69
CA GLN A 83 1.15 10.32 -10.75
C GLN A 83 2.11 10.36 -9.56
N LEU A 84 2.14 9.28 -8.81
CA LEU A 84 2.97 9.08 -7.63
C LEU A 84 4.03 8.02 -7.91
N LEU A 85 5.20 8.16 -7.30
CA LEU A 85 6.27 7.19 -7.33
C LEU A 85 6.54 6.68 -5.91
N PHE A 86 6.42 5.37 -5.74
CA PHE A 86 6.83 4.67 -4.51
C PHE A 86 8.33 4.37 -4.53
N PRO A 87 9.00 4.33 -3.37
CA PRO A 87 10.45 4.04 -3.29
C PRO A 87 10.85 2.68 -3.89
N ASN A 88 9.94 1.73 -3.95
CA ASN A 88 10.13 0.42 -4.59
C ASN A 88 9.93 0.43 -6.12
N GLY A 89 9.72 1.60 -6.73
CA GLY A 89 9.60 1.78 -8.17
C GLY A 89 8.19 1.55 -8.74
N VAL A 90 7.18 1.40 -7.89
CA VAL A 90 5.78 1.37 -8.34
C VAL A 90 5.32 2.78 -8.67
N TYR A 91 4.72 2.94 -9.85
CA TYR A 91 3.99 4.14 -10.24
C TYR A 91 2.51 3.93 -9.99
N THR A 92 1.89 4.88 -9.31
CA THR A 92 0.44 4.92 -9.12
C THR A 92 -0.12 6.16 -9.82
N ARG A 93 -0.94 5.95 -10.83
CA ARG A 93 -1.72 7.01 -11.45
C ARG A 93 -3.10 7.05 -10.82
N ILE A 94 -3.46 8.19 -10.26
CA ILE A 94 -4.77 8.48 -9.70
C ILE A 94 -5.55 9.23 -10.76
N ASP A 95 -6.66 8.66 -11.23
CA ASP A 95 -7.51 9.21 -12.31
C ASP A 95 -8.44 10.33 -11.77
N PRO A 96 -9.23 11.01 -12.62
CA PRO A 96 -10.14 12.08 -12.18
C PRO A 96 -11.11 11.64 -11.08
N GLU A 97 -11.57 12.61 -10.27
CA GLU A 97 -12.58 12.45 -9.21
C GLU A 97 -12.28 11.34 -8.20
N SER A 98 -11.00 11.13 -7.89
CA SER A 98 -10.51 10.06 -7.04
C SER A 98 -9.94 10.57 -5.73
N ALA A 99 -9.97 9.72 -4.69
CA ALA A 99 -9.38 10.00 -3.40
C ALA A 99 -8.56 8.78 -2.92
N LEU A 100 -7.25 8.98 -2.78
CA LEU A 100 -6.30 7.99 -2.30
C LEU A 100 -5.61 8.48 -1.04
N THR A 101 -5.78 7.76 0.07
CA THR A 101 -5.06 7.99 1.32
C THR A 101 -3.86 7.05 1.40
N LEU A 102 -2.68 7.58 1.71
CA LEU A 102 -1.52 6.75 2.04
C LEU A 102 -1.67 6.24 3.48
N SER A 103 -2.04 4.96 3.66
CA SER A 103 -2.26 4.40 5.00
C SER A 103 -0.95 4.20 5.75
N TYR A 104 0.05 3.63 5.09
CA TYR A 104 1.43 3.55 5.58
C TYR A 104 2.42 3.36 4.44
N LEU A 105 3.66 3.78 4.67
CA LEU A 105 4.81 3.53 3.81
C LEU A 105 6.05 3.41 4.69
N LEU A 106 6.60 2.21 4.77
CA LEU A 106 7.64 1.85 5.71
C LEU A 106 8.82 1.18 5.00
N SER A 107 10.03 1.56 5.40
CA SER A 107 11.24 0.78 5.14
C SER A 107 11.56 -0.06 6.38
N LEU A 108 11.74 -1.36 6.19
CA LEU A 108 12.18 -2.25 7.25
C LEU A 108 13.72 -2.22 7.37
N ALA A 109 14.25 -2.73 8.48
CA ALA A 109 15.69 -2.77 8.75
C ALA A 109 16.51 -3.52 7.68
N ASP A 110 15.89 -4.45 6.95
CA ASP A 110 16.48 -5.18 5.83
C ASP A 110 16.29 -4.48 4.47
N GLY A 111 15.82 -3.24 4.48
CA GLY A 111 15.57 -2.41 3.29
C GLY A 111 14.35 -2.78 2.48
N LYS A 112 13.47 -3.67 3.00
CA LYS A 112 12.19 -4.00 2.35
C LYS A 112 11.19 -2.88 2.53
N ILE A 113 10.41 -2.65 1.49
CA ILE A 113 9.37 -1.63 1.49
C ILE A 113 8.00 -2.29 1.71
N LYS A 114 7.26 -1.76 2.67
CA LYS A 114 5.84 -2.08 2.88
C LYS A 114 5.01 -0.83 2.69
N ALA A 115 3.99 -0.91 1.86
CA ALA A 115 3.10 0.20 1.57
C ALA A 115 1.64 -0.25 1.49
N GLU A 116 0.74 0.61 1.94
CA GLU A 116 -0.69 0.46 1.74
C GLU A 116 -1.34 1.81 1.47
N GLY A 117 -2.18 1.85 0.43
CA GLY A 117 -3.05 2.97 0.12
C GLY A 117 -4.52 2.58 0.20
N LEU A 118 -5.38 3.50 0.63
CA LEU A 118 -6.84 3.35 0.65
C LEU A 118 -7.44 4.21 -0.46
N LEU A 119 -7.96 3.57 -1.51
CA LEU A 119 -8.79 4.22 -2.52
C LEU A 119 -10.24 4.23 -2.02
N SER A 120 -10.67 5.34 -1.45
CA SER A 120 -12.03 5.49 -0.93
C SER A 120 -13.05 5.81 -2.03
N LYS A 121 -12.60 6.44 -3.12
CA LYS A 121 -13.43 6.84 -4.25
C LYS A 121 -12.61 6.91 -5.53
N GLY A 122 -13.22 6.59 -6.67
CA GLY A 122 -12.66 6.80 -8.00
C GLY A 122 -11.80 5.64 -8.48
N LYS A 123 -10.74 5.93 -9.24
CA LYS A 123 -9.95 4.95 -9.97
C LYS A 123 -8.47 5.23 -9.90
N LEU A 124 -7.67 4.18 -9.85
CA LEU A 124 -6.23 4.26 -10.01
C LEU A 124 -5.70 3.14 -10.91
N THR A 125 -4.51 3.37 -11.44
CA THR A 125 -3.70 2.37 -12.14
C THR A 125 -2.36 2.26 -11.44
N ASN A 126 -2.00 1.05 -11.03
CA ASN A 126 -0.66 0.75 -10.51
C ASN A 126 0.15 0.06 -11.61
N THR A 127 1.34 0.60 -11.89
CA THR A 127 2.26 0.06 -12.89
C THR A 127 3.61 -0.20 -12.22
N LEU A 128 4.07 -1.43 -12.33
CA LEU A 128 5.38 -1.84 -11.84
C LEU A 128 6.29 -2.18 -13.02
N LYS A 129 7.24 -1.28 -13.34
CA LYS A 129 8.17 -1.45 -14.47
C LYS A 129 9.32 -2.42 -14.22
N LYS A 130 9.59 -2.77 -12.95
CA LYS A 130 10.64 -3.72 -12.55
C LYS A 130 10.08 -4.66 -11.50
N GLN A 131 10.54 -5.92 -11.47
CA GLN A 131 10.15 -6.82 -10.40
C GLN A 131 10.45 -6.21 -9.03
N LEU A 132 9.46 -6.28 -8.12
CA LEU A 132 9.66 -5.94 -6.72
C LEU A 132 10.80 -6.82 -6.16
N ARG A 133 11.59 -6.24 -5.24
CA ARG A 133 12.52 -7.05 -4.47
C ARG A 133 11.75 -8.15 -3.75
N PHE A 134 12.39 -9.29 -3.58
CA PHE A 134 11.79 -10.39 -2.81
C PHE A 134 11.34 -9.87 -1.44
N ASN A 135 10.03 -10.00 -1.14
CA ASN A 135 9.35 -9.53 0.06
C ASN A 135 9.02 -8.01 0.17
N ASP A 136 9.23 -7.18 -0.86
CA ASP A 136 8.51 -5.91 -0.91
C ASP A 136 7.02 -6.20 -1.03
N SER A 137 6.20 -5.45 -0.31
CA SER A 137 4.75 -5.56 -0.41
C SER A 137 4.10 -4.20 -0.62
N MET A 138 3.22 -4.14 -1.60
CA MET A 138 2.34 -3.01 -1.80
C MET A 138 0.92 -3.52 -1.91
N ARG A 139 0.04 -2.90 -1.13
CA ARG A 139 -1.40 -3.19 -1.12
C ARG A 139 -2.17 -1.94 -1.47
N THR A 140 -3.26 -2.10 -2.18
CA THR A 140 -4.26 -1.04 -2.31
C THR A 140 -5.59 -1.59 -1.85
N ARG A 141 -6.22 -0.86 -0.93
CA ARG A 141 -7.53 -1.22 -0.38
C ARG A 141 -8.60 -0.32 -0.97
N THR A 142 -9.79 -0.88 -1.08
CA THR A 142 -11.07 -0.15 -1.15
C THR A 142 -11.91 -0.60 0.03
N PRO A 143 -13.12 -0.05 0.25
CA PRO A 143 -14.02 -0.58 1.28
C PRO A 143 -14.33 -2.09 1.17
N VAL A 144 -14.30 -2.67 -0.04
CA VAL A 144 -14.73 -4.06 -0.29
C VAL A 144 -13.61 -5.02 -0.71
N VAL A 145 -12.46 -4.54 -1.21
CA VAL A 145 -11.35 -5.41 -1.62
C VAL A 145 -9.99 -4.91 -1.15
N ILE A 146 -9.06 -5.85 -1.03
CA ILE A 146 -7.63 -5.60 -0.85
C ILE A 146 -6.92 -6.22 -2.05
N THR A 147 -6.15 -5.41 -2.78
CA THR A 147 -5.29 -5.88 -3.87
C THR A 147 -3.84 -5.91 -3.42
N GLY A 148 -3.12 -6.95 -3.82
CA GLY A 148 -1.67 -7.07 -3.61
C GLY A 148 -0.95 -7.21 -4.94
N ILE A 149 0.15 -6.46 -5.11
CA ILE A 149 0.95 -6.44 -6.34
C ILE A 149 2.07 -7.48 -6.27
N ARG A 150 2.25 -8.20 -7.38
CA ARG A 150 3.44 -9.02 -7.61
C ARG A 150 3.85 -8.96 -9.09
N GLY A 151 4.57 -7.87 -9.47
CA GLY A 151 5.08 -7.68 -10.83
C GLY A 151 3.99 -7.48 -11.88
N THR A 152 3.20 -6.40 -11.77
CA THR A 152 1.95 -6.26 -12.52
C THR A 152 1.64 -4.84 -12.93
N GLU A 153 0.79 -4.72 -13.95
CA GLU A 153 -0.03 -3.54 -14.18
C GLU A 153 -1.50 -3.89 -13.94
N TYR A 154 -2.19 -3.11 -13.11
CA TYR A 154 -3.61 -3.31 -12.85
C TYR A 154 -4.34 -2.00 -12.56
N ARG A 155 -5.63 -2.01 -12.83
CA ARG A 155 -6.57 -0.95 -12.49
C ARG A 155 -7.44 -1.35 -11.33
N LEU A 156 -7.69 -0.41 -10.44
CA LEU A 156 -8.61 -0.56 -9.31
C LEU A 156 -9.58 0.61 -9.34
N LYS A 157 -10.88 0.29 -9.27
CA LYS A 157 -11.96 1.27 -9.17
C LYS A 157 -12.76 1.00 -7.92
N ALA A 158 -12.96 2.04 -7.11
CA ALA A 158 -13.90 2.04 -5.99
C ALA A 158 -15.21 2.68 -6.47
N ASP A 159 -16.26 1.88 -6.58
CA ASP A 159 -17.60 2.32 -6.97
C ASP A 159 -18.45 2.61 -5.72
N GLY A 160 -18.02 3.62 -4.93
CA GLY A 160 -18.58 3.92 -3.63
C GLY A 160 -18.14 2.90 -2.56
N GLU A 161 -18.94 2.80 -1.48
CA GLU A 161 -18.60 1.97 -0.31
C GLU A 161 -18.90 0.47 -0.51
N ARG A 162 -19.72 0.13 -1.50
CA ARG A 162 -20.28 -1.23 -1.66
C ARG A 162 -19.75 -2.03 -2.82
N SER A 163 -18.96 -1.45 -3.70
CA SER A 163 -18.50 -2.13 -4.91
C SER A 163 -17.11 -1.69 -5.31
N ALA A 164 -16.33 -2.62 -5.85
CA ALA A 164 -15.03 -2.35 -6.45
C ALA A 164 -14.80 -3.24 -7.66
N THR A 165 -14.08 -2.70 -8.65
CA THR A 165 -13.67 -3.42 -9.85
C THR A 165 -12.16 -3.46 -9.93
N VAL A 166 -11.61 -4.64 -10.21
CA VAL A 166 -10.18 -4.88 -10.41
C VAL A 166 -9.98 -5.44 -11.81
N GLU A 167 -9.07 -4.86 -12.57
CA GLU A 167 -8.69 -5.33 -13.92
C GLU A 167 -7.18 -5.51 -13.95
N THR A 168 -6.71 -6.70 -14.28
CA THR A 168 -5.28 -7.00 -14.44
C THR A 168 -4.89 -6.84 -15.90
N LEU A 169 -3.97 -5.94 -16.18
CA LEU A 169 -3.47 -5.68 -17.54
C LEU A 169 -2.23 -6.51 -17.83
N GLU A 170 -1.34 -6.65 -16.84
CA GLU A 170 -0.12 -7.44 -16.95
C GLU A 170 0.18 -8.16 -15.63
N GLY A 171 0.73 -9.36 -15.68
CA GLY A 171 1.18 -10.14 -14.52
C GLY A 171 0.06 -10.80 -13.72
N VAL A 172 0.16 -10.77 -12.38
CA VAL A 172 -0.79 -11.43 -11.47
C VAL A 172 -1.12 -10.52 -10.29
N VAL A 173 -2.39 -10.26 -10.05
CA VAL A 173 -2.91 -9.51 -8.90
C VAL A 173 -3.62 -10.46 -7.95
N SER A 174 -3.31 -10.41 -6.68
CA SER A 174 -4.09 -11.05 -5.62
C SER A 174 -5.19 -10.11 -5.16
N VAL A 175 -6.42 -10.55 -5.20
CA VAL A 175 -7.61 -9.79 -4.75
C VAL A 175 -8.26 -10.53 -3.60
N GLN A 176 -8.36 -9.89 -2.46
CA GLN A 176 -9.04 -10.42 -1.28
C GLN A 176 -10.32 -9.62 -1.01
N SER A 177 -11.44 -10.31 -0.79
CA SER A 177 -12.70 -9.74 -0.33
C SER A 177 -13.25 -10.64 0.79
N GLY A 178 -13.37 -10.09 1.99
CA GLY A 178 -13.67 -10.89 3.19
C GLY A 178 -12.66 -12.01 3.40
N SER A 179 -13.12 -13.24 3.52
CA SER A 179 -12.30 -14.46 3.67
C SER A 179 -11.84 -15.07 2.33
N LYS A 180 -12.34 -14.58 1.20
CA LYS A 180 -12.03 -15.14 -0.12
C LYS A 180 -10.86 -14.41 -0.76
N THR A 181 -9.92 -15.16 -1.33
CA THR A 181 -8.79 -14.62 -2.11
C THR A 181 -8.79 -15.26 -3.49
N VAL A 182 -8.69 -14.41 -4.52
CA VAL A 182 -8.60 -14.81 -5.92
C VAL A 182 -7.33 -14.23 -6.53
N ARG A 183 -6.70 -14.95 -7.45
CA ARG A 183 -5.58 -14.46 -8.25
C ARG A 183 -6.08 -14.19 -9.67
N LEU A 184 -5.97 -12.94 -10.09
CA LEU A 184 -6.27 -12.50 -11.45
C LEU A 184 -4.97 -12.46 -12.25
N ARG A 185 -4.99 -13.05 -13.44
CA ARG A 185 -3.91 -12.98 -14.43
C ARG A 185 -4.20 -11.86 -15.43
N ALA A 186 -3.26 -11.58 -16.32
CA ALA A 186 -3.46 -10.62 -17.41
C ALA A 186 -4.78 -10.89 -18.14
N ASP A 187 -5.46 -9.83 -18.55
CA ASP A 187 -6.77 -9.81 -19.22
C ASP A 187 -7.94 -10.37 -18.39
N GLN A 188 -7.74 -10.53 -17.08
CA GLN A 188 -8.81 -10.93 -16.16
C GLN A 188 -9.26 -9.75 -15.29
N GLY A 189 -10.57 -9.72 -15.02
CA GLY A 189 -11.19 -8.74 -14.13
C GLY A 189 -12.12 -9.38 -13.12
N LEU A 190 -12.36 -8.66 -12.03
CA LEU A 190 -13.28 -9.04 -10.96
C LEU A 190 -14.09 -7.82 -10.53
N LYS A 191 -15.38 -7.99 -10.35
CA LYS A 191 -16.23 -7.05 -9.62
C LYS A 191 -16.61 -7.68 -8.29
N ALA A 192 -16.24 -7.01 -7.20
CA ALA A 192 -16.66 -7.37 -5.85
C ALA A 192 -17.76 -6.45 -5.37
N GLN A 193 -18.69 -6.99 -4.58
CA GLN A 193 -19.77 -6.24 -3.94
C GLN A 193 -19.82 -6.67 -2.47
N GLU A 194 -20.20 -5.73 -1.61
CA GLU A 194 -20.54 -6.05 -0.23
C GLU A 194 -21.77 -6.95 -0.23
N GLY A 195 -21.69 -8.09 0.45
CA GLY A 195 -22.77 -9.06 0.59
C GLY A 195 -23.70 -8.73 1.74
#